data_8093b55e5fc8bf1b76829dc91ee66dc2
#
_entry.id   8093b55e5fc8bf1b76829dc91ee66dc2
#
_cell.length_a   1.000
_cell.length_b   1.000
_cell.length_c   1.000
_cell.angle_alpha   90.00
_cell.angle_beta   90.00
_cell.angle_gamma   90.00
#
_symmetry.space_group_name_H-M   'P 1'
#
loop_
_entity.id
_entity.type
_entity.pdbx_description
1 polymer ?
#
loop_
_entity_poly.entity_id
_entity_poly.type
_entity_poly.pdbx_seq_one_letter_code
_entity_poly.pdbx_strand_id
1 'polypeptide(L)'
;MRGAVIAVMAVLMALPATAVAADAPFVDVAPLLPSAPGGYAPSREKDCVDGDRDCVESTLDQMYDRFDRNYVACDHNAAFGITYIRVTEAIRLKMLQRPPFYEEPRFLQHVDKVFARMYFRAYDSWKAGRRERVPLAWREAFDTGRDRSVSGIGNLLMSMNAHINRDFPYLVEALGMFKPDGGTRKVDHDRGNLVLHPLYDDVLRELSQRFDSSISNYDVPGLFADDVALFQILQGWREGVWRNAELLRNSKTPAQRKVASEYIENYALSQARLIRANTTIKDSAARDAQCAAYQRTHRERGGRAAPVAGRGLKVSRRGFVRVRVRCASGIRDCHGSFRLTDRRGRAIARFRQVALAKGTSRAYSLRLGRKNRRVLRRRRGRVRAVAVVRTRSPWGTVRVAKRATRIRGR
;
A
#
# COMPACT_ATOMS: atom_id res chain seq x y z
N MET A 1 -1.66 -63.71 -8.32
CA MET A 1 -1.33 -62.26 -8.39
C MET A 1 -2.38 -61.34 -7.75
N ARG A 2 -3.33 -61.82 -6.95
CA ARG A 2 -4.35 -61.00 -6.23
C ARG A 2 -4.03 -60.73 -4.75
N GLY A 3 -3.04 -61.39 -4.18
CA GLY A 3 -2.68 -61.25 -2.76
C GLY A 3 -1.67 -60.16 -2.43
N ALA A 4 -0.85 -59.71 -3.39
CA ALA A 4 0.20 -58.73 -3.16
C ALA A 4 -0.28 -57.26 -3.16
N VAL A 5 -1.42 -56.96 -3.80
CA VAL A 5 -1.98 -55.59 -3.90
C VAL A 5 -2.70 -55.19 -2.61
N ILE A 6 -3.27 -56.16 -1.86
CA ILE A 6 -3.99 -55.89 -0.63
C ILE A 6 -3.04 -55.60 0.54
N ALA A 7 -1.84 -56.18 0.54
CA ALA A 7 -0.83 -55.96 1.59
C ALA A 7 -0.18 -54.53 1.50
N VAL A 8 -0.07 -53.97 0.31
CA VAL A 8 0.50 -52.60 0.14
C VAL A 8 -0.52 -51.52 0.56
N MET A 9 -1.82 -51.74 0.40
CA MET A 9 -2.85 -50.81 0.88
C MET A 9 -3.04 -50.84 2.39
N ALA A 10 -2.79 -51.96 3.05
CA ALA A 10 -2.91 -52.05 4.50
C ALA A 10 -1.75 -51.36 5.25
N VAL A 11 -0.57 -51.31 4.65
CA VAL A 11 0.60 -50.61 5.24
C VAL A 11 0.46 -49.07 5.15
N LEU A 12 -0.24 -48.54 4.16
CA LEU A 12 -0.50 -47.10 4.03
C LEU A 12 -1.57 -46.57 5.01
N MET A 13 -2.38 -47.43 5.62
CA MET A 13 -3.40 -47.03 6.61
C MET A 13 -2.94 -47.16 8.07
N ALA A 14 -1.72 -47.58 8.32
CA ALA A 14 -1.19 -47.77 9.68
C ALA A 14 -0.19 -46.69 10.13
N LEU A 15 -0.13 -45.58 9.43
CA LEU A 15 0.62 -44.40 9.91
C LEU A 15 -0.19 -43.70 11.00
N PRO A 16 0.36 -43.50 12.22
CA PRO A 16 -0.35 -42.79 13.26
C PRO A 16 -0.69 -41.38 12.80
N ALA A 17 -1.97 -41.00 12.87
CA ALA A 17 -2.49 -39.67 12.54
C ALA A 17 -2.10 -38.60 13.57
N THR A 18 -0.82 -38.47 13.89
CA THR A 18 -0.27 -37.43 14.79
C THR A 18 1.04 -36.82 14.29
N ALA A 19 1.26 -36.82 12.98
CA ALA A 19 2.13 -35.79 12.44
C ALA A 19 1.30 -34.49 12.39
N VAL A 20 1.43 -33.64 13.38
CA VAL A 20 1.17 -32.22 13.18
C VAL A 20 1.97 -31.88 11.93
N ALA A 21 1.27 -31.68 10.79
CA ALA A 21 1.92 -31.26 9.58
C ALA A 21 2.59 -29.93 9.92
N ALA A 22 3.91 -29.96 10.06
CA ALA A 22 4.66 -28.72 10.12
C ALA A 22 4.27 -27.95 8.85
N ASP A 23 3.84 -26.71 9.01
CA ASP A 23 3.48 -25.85 7.88
C ASP A 23 4.58 -25.96 6.82
N ALA A 24 4.18 -26.27 5.59
CA ALA A 24 5.15 -26.39 4.51
C ALA A 24 5.92 -25.08 4.38
N PRO A 25 7.26 -25.10 4.34
CA PRO A 25 8.03 -23.86 4.31
C PRO A 25 7.72 -23.07 3.04
N PHE A 26 7.60 -21.75 3.17
CA PHE A 26 7.50 -20.87 1.99
C PHE A 26 8.68 -21.11 1.05
N VAL A 27 8.38 -21.39 -0.22
CA VAL A 27 9.39 -21.59 -1.26
C VAL A 27 9.38 -20.40 -2.20
N ASP A 28 10.48 -19.63 -2.22
CA ASP A 28 10.65 -18.55 -3.19
C ASP A 28 11.09 -19.14 -4.55
N VAL A 29 10.11 -19.34 -5.43
CA VAL A 29 10.34 -19.86 -6.78
C VAL A 29 10.70 -18.76 -7.80
N ALA A 30 10.51 -17.50 -7.45
CA ALA A 30 10.70 -16.39 -8.38
C ALA A 30 12.12 -16.31 -9.00
N PRO A 31 13.21 -16.58 -8.25
CA PRO A 31 14.57 -16.62 -8.84
C PRO A 31 14.78 -17.70 -9.89
N LEU A 32 13.94 -18.75 -9.88
CA LEU A 32 14.02 -19.86 -10.85
C LEU A 32 13.36 -19.53 -12.19
N LEU A 33 12.63 -18.42 -12.27
CA LEU A 33 11.84 -17.99 -13.40
C LEU A 33 12.40 -16.67 -14.00
N PRO A 34 13.46 -16.74 -14.82
CA PRO A 34 14.14 -15.56 -15.34
C PRO A 34 13.22 -14.73 -16.24
N SER A 35 13.52 -13.43 -16.37
CA SER A 35 12.87 -12.54 -17.32
C SER A 35 13.21 -12.97 -18.76
N ALA A 36 12.23 -12.88 -19.66
CA ALA A 36 12.48 -13.00 -21.08
C ALA A 36 13.41 -11.85 -21.54
N PRO A 37 14.30 -12.07 -22.53
CA PRO A 37 15.20 -11.04 -23.05
C PRO A 37 14.48 -9.79 -23.51
N GLY A 38 15.12 -8.62 -23.32
CA GLY A 38 14.55 -7.34 -23.75
C GLY A 38 15.50 -6.19 -23.54
N GLY A 39 15.14 -5.04 -24.09
CA GLY A 39 15.93 -3.83 -24.01
C GLY A 39 15.29 -2.78 -23.09
N TYR A 40 16.11 -1.82 -22.71
CA TYR A 40 15.67 -0.64 -21.98
C TYR A 40 14.60 0.14 -22.77
N ALA A 41 13.57 0.55 -22.04
CA ALA A 41 12.61 1.54 -22.52
C ALA A 41 12.37 2.55 -21.37
N PRO A 42 12.39 3.85 -21.65
CA PRO A 42 12.12 4.86 -20.62
C PRO A 42 10.67 4.74 -20.16
N SER A 43 10.42 5.12 -18.89
CA SER A 43 9.07 5.15 -18.36
C SER A 43 8.19 6.12 -19.15
N ARG A 44 6.97 5.69 -19.47
CA ARG A 44 5.93 6.54 -20.06
C ARG A 44 5.19 7.38 -19.02
N GLU A 45 5.42 7.14 -17.74
CA GLU A 45 4.80 7.84 -16.62
C GLU A 45 5.74 8.90 -16.06
N LYS A 46 5.18 10.03 -15.62
CA LYS A 46 5.96 11.20 -15.19
C LYS A 46 5.93 11.44 -13.68
N ASP A 47 5.07 10.74 -12.95
CA ASP A 47 4.93 10.94 -11.50
C ASP A 47 6.12 10.35 -10.74
N CYS A 48 6.89 11.20 -10.09
CA CYS A 48 8.02 10.76 -9.25
C CYS A 48 9.16 10.03 -9.98
N VAL A 49 9.39 10.31 -11.24
CA VAL A 49 10.46 9.69 -12.05
C VAL A 49 11.83 9.83 -11.38
N ASP A 50 12.09 10.98 -10.73
CA ASP A 50 13.37 11.24 -10.04
C ASP A 50 13.52 10.51 -8.70
N GLY A 51 12.49 9.77 -8.26
CA GLY A 51 12.52 9.01 -7.01
C GLY A 51 12.76 9.88 -5.77
N ASP A 52 12.04 11.00 -5.63
CA ASP A 52 12.12 11.84 -4.43
C ASP A 52 11.45 11.12 -3.24
N ARG A 53 12.09 11.14 -2.09
CA ARG A 53 11.55 10.56 -0.84
C ARG A 53 10.14 11.06 -0.48
N ASP A 54 9.80 12.27 -0.88
CA ASP A 54 8.47 12.83 -0.65
C ASP A 54 7.37 12.14 -1.49
N CYS A 55 7.73 11.28 -2.45
CA CYS A 55 6.80 10.53 -3.30
C CYS A 55 5.99 9.51 -2.52
N VAL A 56 6.66 8.58 -1.84
CA VAL A 56 6.00 7.54 -1.02
C VAL A 56 5.23 8.18 0.14
N GLU A 57 5.79 9.24 0.75
CA GLU A 57 5.10 9.95 1.83
C GLU A 57 3.79 10.60 1.35
N SER A 58 3.80 11.18 0.15
CA SER A 58 2.59 11.73 -0.49
C SER A 58 1.58 10.63 -0.85
N THR A 59 2.06 9.46 -1.24
CA THR A 59 1.23 8.29 -1.53
C THR A 59 0.54 7.81 -0.25
N LEU A 60 1.29 7.60 0.82
CA LEU A 60 0.76 7.21 2.12
C LEU A 60 -0.28 8.20 2.66
N ASP A 61 -0.04 9.51 2.54
CA ASP A 61 -1.03 10.51 2.95
C ASP A 61 -2.36 10.34 2.19
N GLN A 62 -2.31 10.09 0.89
CA GLN A 62 -3.50 9.90 0.08
C GLN A 62 -4.21 8.56 0.36
N MET A 63 -3.45 7.49 0.64
CA MET A 63 -4.01 6.20 1.07
C MET A 63 -4.76 6.35 2.38
N TYR A 64 -4.15 6.97 3.37
CA TYR A 64 -4.77 7.20 4.67
C TYR A 64 -6.02 8.08 4.57
N ASP A 65 -5.99 9.15 3.77
CA ASP A 65 -7.16 10.02 3.60
C ASP A 65 -8.37 9.22 3.03
N ARG A 66 -8.14 8.21 2.17
CA ARG A 66 -9.18 7.32 1.66
C ARG A 66 -9.61 6.29 2.70
N PHE A 67 -8.63 5.68 3.37
CA PHE A 67 -8.88 4.70 4.42
C PHE A 67 -9.71 5.30 5.56
N ASP A 68 -9.34 6.47 6.05
CA ASP A 68 -10.03 7.12 7.17
C ASP A 68 -11.52 7.35 6.85
N ARG A 69 -11.85 7.74 5.61
CA ARG A 69 -13.26 7.92 5.19
C ARG A 69 -14.04 6.61 5.19
N ASN A 70 -13.45 5.53 4.72
CA ASN A 70 -14.08 4.21 4.70
C ASN A 70 -14.17 3.62 6.10
N TYR A 71 -13.11 3.71 6.86
CA TYR A 71 -13.02 3.14 8.19
C TYR A 71 -14.04 3.75 9.18
N VAL A 72 -14.23 5.07 9.13
CA VAL A 72 -15.23 5.74 9.98
C VAL A 72 -16.66 5.22 9.72
N ALA A 73 -16.96 4.85 8.48
CA ALA A 73 -18.25 4.28 8.08
C ALA A 73 -18.33 2.75 8.24
N CYS A 74 -17.28 2.10 8.75
CA CYS A 74 -17.12 0.64 8.67
C CYS A 74 -17.40 0.08 7.26
N ASP A 75 -16.99 0.83 6.23
CA ASP A 75 -17.09 0.39 4.84
C ASP A 75 -16.12 -0.79 4.63
N HIS A 76 -16.64 -1.89 4.09
CA HIS A 76 -15.85 -3.11 3.92
C HIS A 76 -14.67 -2.94 2.94
N ASN A 77 -14.69 -1.93 2.06
CA ASN A 77 -13.54 -1.54 1.24
C ASN A 77 -12.35 -1.02 2.07
N ALA A 78 -12.53 -0.74 3.36
CA ALA A 78 -11.44 -0.35 4.25
C ALA A 78 -10.43 -1.48 4.50
N ALA A 79 -10.83 -2.74 4.37
CA ALA A 79 -9.93 -3.89 4.56
C ALA A 79 -8.73 -3.86 3.60
N PHE A 80 -8.97 -3.67 2.30
CA PHE A 80 -7.88 -3.48 1.34
C PHE A 80 -7.09 -2.18 1.60
N GLY A 81 -7.78 -1.10 1.95
CA GLY A 81 -7.14 0.19 2.20
C GLY A 81 -6.05 0.12 3.27
N ILE A 82 -6.31 -0.54 4.41
CA ILE A 82 -5.30 -0.70 5.47
C ILE A 82 -4.18 -1.66 5.08
N THR A 83 -4.52 -2.76 4.41
CA THR A 83 -3.52 -3.71 3.89
C THR A 83 -2.54 -3.02 2.96
N TYR A 84 -3.04 -2.24 1.99
CA TYR A 84 -2.18 -1.55 1.05
C TYR A 84 -1.30 -0.49 1.74
N ILE A 85 -1.80 0.18 2.78
CA ILE A 85 -0.99 1.07 3.62
C ILE A 85 0.16 0.30 4.27
N ARG A 86 -0.10 -0.87 4.89
CA ARG A 86 0.93 -1.67 5.56
C ARG A 86 2.00 -2.16 4.58
N VAL A 87 1.58 -2.62 3.40
CA VAL A 87 2.50 -3.01 2.32
C VAL A 87 3.39 -1.83 1.90
N THR A 88 2.79 -0.67 1.65
CA THR A 88 3.55 0.53 1.25
C THR A 88 4.51 1.01 2.34
N GLU A 89 4.10 0.94 3.62
CA GLU A 89 4.98 1.25 4.76
C GLU A 89 6.17 0.30 4.84
N ALA A 90 5.96 -1.01 4.66
CA ALA A 90 7.01 -2.03 4.68
C ALA A 90 8.00 -1.86 3.52
N ILE A 91 7.50 -1.72 2.29
CA ILE A 91 8.32 -1.46 1.10
C ILE A 91 9.13 -0.17 1.27
N ARG A 92 8.51 0.91 1.79
CA ARG A 92 9.21 2.16 2.10
C ARG A 92 10.38 1.97 3.06
N LEU A 93 10.23 1.18 4.11
CA LEU A 93 11.33 0.88 5.05
C LEU A 93 12.48 0.19 4.33
N LYS A 94 12.19 -0.76 3.44
CA LYS A 94 13.19 -1.47 2.64
C LYS A 94 13.88 -0.57 1.61
N MET A 95 13.16 0.37 0.99
CA MET A 95 13.77 1.38 0.09
C MET A 95 14.77 2.30 0.83
N LEU A 96 14.59 2.49 2.14
CA LEU A 96 15.44 3.36 2.98
C LEU A 96 16.56 2.58 3.67
N GLN A 97 16.61 1.27 3.58
CA GLN A 97 17.56 0.40 4.26
C GLN A 97 19.00 0.68 3.80
N ARG A 98 19.95 0.48 4.71
CA ARG A 98 21.40 0.55 4.43
C ARG A 98 22.08 -0.66 5.07
N PRO A 99 22.83 -1.48 4.30
CA PRO A 99 23.01 -1.42 2.84
C PRO A 99 21.68 -1.53 2.08
N PRO A 100 21.62 -1.14 0.80
CA PRO A 100 20.40 -1.17 0.01
C PRO A 100 19.83 -2.58 -0.12
N PHE A 101 18.52 -2.72 0.16
CA PHE A 101 17.80 -3.96 -0.07
C PHE A 101 17.40 -4.13 -1.55
N TYR A 102 17.03 -3.04 -2.21
CA TYR A 102 16.67 -2.97 -3.61
C TYR A 102 17.82 -2.40 -4.44
N GLU A 103 17.94 -2.82 -5.70
CA GLU A 103 18.94 -2.30 -6.64
C GLU A 103 18.62 -0.88 -7.08
N GLU A 104 17.32 -0.60 -7.38
CA GLU A 104 16.86 0.71 -7.81
C GLU A 104 15.81 1.33 -6.84
N PRO A 105 16.17 1.67 -5.59
CA PRO A 105 15.19 2.18 -4.62
C PRO A 105 14.53 3.51 -5.02
N ARG A 106 15.15 4.30 -5.90
CA ARG A 106 14.53 5.50 -6.47
C ARG A 106 13.46 5.16 -7.50
N PHE A 107 13.73 4.18 -8.35
CA PHE A 107 12.76 3.68 -9.32
C PHE A 107 11.55 3.08 -8.62
N LEU A 108 11.75 2.34 -7.52
CA LEU A 108 10.64 1.80 -6.74
C LEU A 108 9.72 2.87 -6.13
N GLN A 109 10.23 4.07 -5.83
CA GLN A 109 9.36 5.18 -5.44
C GLN A 109 8.47 5.67 -6.59
N HIS A 110 8.98 5.63 -7.81
CA HIS A 110 8.19 5.88 -9.01
C HIS A 110 7.13 4.79 -9.22
N VAL A 111 7.53 3.52 -9.10
CA VAL A 111 6.60 2.36 -9.13
C VAL A 111 5.47 2.54 -8.13
N ASP A 112 5.79 2.73 -6.84
CA ASP A 112 4.82 2.90 -5.75
C ASP A 112 3.82 4.05 -6.03
N LYS A 113 4.34 5.19 -6.51
CA LYS A 113 3.50 6.36 -6.80
C LYS A 113 2.51 6.11 -7.92
N VAL A 114 2.96 5.50 -9.03
CA VAL A 114 2.11 5.23 -10.18
C VAL A 114 1.11 4.11 -9.86
N PHE A 115 1.56 3.07 -9.16
CA PHE A 115 0.72 1.95 -8.74
C PHE A 115 -0.43 2.41 -7.84
N ALA A 116 -0.13 3.16 -6.80
CA ALA A 116 -1.16 3.72 -5.93
C ALA A 116 -2.15 4.63 -6.67
N ARG A 117 -1.67 5.40 -7.65
CA ARG A 117 -2.54 6.25 -8.48
C ARG A 117 -3.57 5.44 -9.28
N MET A 118 -3.22 4.23 -9.76
CA MET A 118 -4.17 3.37 -10.47
C MET A 118 -5.34 3.00 -9.55
N TYR A 119 -5.07 2.54 -8.34
CA TYR A 119 -6.10 2.32 -7.32
C TYR A 119 -6.90 3.58 -7.01
N PHE A 120 -6.24 4.72 -6.81
CA PHE A 120 -6.93 5.98 -6.50
C PHE A 120 -7.90 6.39 -7.61
N ARG A 121 -7.50 6.25 -8.88
CA ARG A 121 -8.36 6.56 -10.02
C ARG A 121 -9.57 5.63 -10.08
N ALA A 122 -9.37 4.32 -9.89
CA ALA A 122 -10.46 3.34 -9.86
C ALA A 122 -11.45 3.66 -8.73
N TYR A 123 -10.94 3.82 -7.50
CA TYR A 123 -11.73 4.10 -6.32
C TYR A 123 -12.47 5.44 -6.38
N ASP A 124 -11.78 6.53 -6.75
CA ASP A 124 -12.39 7.87 -6.84
C ASP A 124 -13.42 7.92 -7.98
N SER A 125 -13.21 7.20 -9.09
CA SER A 125 -14.20 7.07 -10.17
C SER A 125 -15.43 6.29 -9.73
N TRP A 126 -15.24 5.19 -9.02
CA TRP A 126 -16.33 4.40 -8.48
C TRP A 126 -17.16 5.20 -7.45
N LYS A 127 -16.52 5.87 -6.49
CA LYS A 127 -17.20 6.75 -5.52
C LYS A 127 -17.96 7.91 -6.18
N ALA A 128 -17.50 8.38 -7.34
CA ALA A 128 -18.16 9.42 -8.12
C ALA A 128 -19.24 8.91 -9.10
N GLY A 129 -19.55 7.60 -9.06
CA GLY A 129 -20.55 6.98 -9.95
C GLY A 129 -20.11 6.81 -11.41
N ARG A 130 -18.87 7.12 -11.77
CA ARG A 130 -18.32 7.00 -13.13
C ARG A 130 -17.88 5.57 -13.41
N ARG A 131 -18.87 4.66 -13.48
CA ARG A 131 -18.62 3.21 -13.59
C ARG A 131 -17.84 2.82 -14.84
N GLU A 132 -18.06 3.50 -15.94
CA GLU A 132 -17.38 3.29 -17.24
C GLU A 132 -15.86 3.46 -17.15
N ARG A 133 -15.36 4.23 -16.16
CA ARG A 133 -13.94 4.46 -15.91
C ARG A 133 -13.32 3.49 -14.90
N VAL A 134 -14.09 2.55 -14.38
CA VAL A 134 -13.63 1.58 -13.40
C VAL A 134 -13.45 0.22 -14.06
N PRO A 135 -12.26 -0.39 -14.02
CA PRO A 135 -12.05 -1.73 -14.54
C PRO A 135 -12.98 -2.76 -13.89
N LEU A 136 -13.36 -3.81 -14.65
CA LEU A 136 -14.39 -4.75 -14.21
C LEU A 136 -14.04 -5.47 -12.89
N ALA A 137 -12.79 -5.92 -12.73
CA ALA A 137 -12.35 -6.56 -11.48
C ALA A 137 -12.45 -5.60 -10.27
N TRP A 138 -12.16 -4.30 -10.46
CA TRP A 138 -12.36 -3.29 -9.43
C TRP A 138 -13.84 -3.00 -9.13
N ARG A 139 -14.72 -3.06 -10.15
CA ARG A 139 -16.17 -2.91 -9.92
C ARG A 139 -16.68 -4.03 -9.01
N GLU A 140 -16.33 -5.29 -9.33
CA GLU A 140 -16.71 -6.46 -8.50
C GLU A 140 -16.21 -6.27 -7.05
N ALA A 141 -14.94 -5.88 -6.86
CA ALA A 141 -14.38 -5.70 -5.53
C ALA A 141 -15.07 -4.58 -4.74
N PHE A 142 -15.27 -3.41 -5.36
CA PHE A 142 -15.88 -2.27 -4.65
C PHE A 142 -17.38 -2.46 -4.42
N ASP A 143 -18.09 -3.06 -5.35
CA ASP A 143 -19.52 -3.32 -5.22
C ASP A 143 -19.79 -4.32 -4.10
N THR A 144 -19.04 -5.42 -4.01
CA THR A 144 -19.18 -6.40 -2.90
C THR A 144 -18.85 -5.78 -1.54
N GLY A 145 -17.90 -4.84 -1.49
CA GLY A 145 -17.61 -4.07 -0.28
C GLY A 145 -18.75 -3.13 0.11
N ARG A 146 -19.37 -2.45 -0.85
CA ARG A 146 -20.56 -1.62 -0.62
C ARG A 146 -21.77 -2.45 -0.19
N ASP A 147 -22.00 -3.55 -0.90
CA ASP A 147 -23.17 -4.41 -0.71
C ASP A 147 -22.99 -5.37 0.49
N ARG A 148 -21.79 -5.38 1.10
CA ARG A 148 -21.45 -6.20 2.27
C ARG A 148 -21.70 -7.70 2.05
N SER A 149 -21.53 -8.16 0.82
CA SER A 149 -21.95 -9.49 0.37
C SER A 149 -20.88 -10.58 0.49
N VAL A 150 -19.65 -10.22 0.86
CA VAL A 150 -18.53 -11.16 1.04
C VAL A 150 -17.85 -10.98 2.40
N SER A 151 -17.13 -12.01 2.86
CA SER A 151 -16.35 -11.99 4.10
C SER A 151 -15.19 -10.99 4.05
N GLY A 152 -14.53 -10.72 5.19
CA GLY A 152 -13.38 -9.81 5.28
C GLY A 152 -12.22 -10.23 4.39
N ILE A 153 -11.93 -11.53 4.34
CA ILE A 153 -10.91 -12.06 3.44
C ILE A 153 -11.33 -11.92 1.98
N GLY A 154 -12.62 -12.10 1.67
CA GLY A 154 -13.17 -11.88 0.33
C GLY A 154 -12.94 -10.45 -0.16
N ASN A 155 -13.24 -9.43 0.66
CA ASN A 155 -12.98 -8.03 0.34
C ASN A 155 -11.49 -7.76 0.08
N LEU A 156 -10.60 -8.37 0.89
CA LEU A 156 -9.15 -8.27 0.71
C LEU A 156 -8.72 -8.88 -0.62
N LEU A 157 -9.02 -10.17 -0.82
CA LEU A 157 -8.55 -10.93 -1.99
C LEU A 157 -9.08 -10.38 -3.31
N MET A 158 -10.35 -9.96 -3.37
CA MET A 158 -10.93 -9.35 -4.58
C MET A 158 -10.21 -8.05 -4.96
N SER A 159 -9.91 -7.20 -3.98
CA SER A 159 -9.21 -5.95 -4.23
C SER A 159 -7.71 -6.17 -4.54
N MET A 160 -7.07 -7.15 -3.87
CA MET A 160 -5.70 -7.57 -4.22
C MET A 160 -5.63 -8.11 -5.64
N ASN A 161 -6.56 -8.97 -6.03
CA ASN A 161 -6.66 -9.47 -7.40
C ASN A 161 -6.77 -8.34 -8.43
N ALA A 162 -7.68 -7.39 -8.22
CA ALA A 162 -7.84 -6.26 -9.13
C ALA A 162 -6.57 -5.40 -9.22
N HIS A 163 -5.86 -5.21 -8.11
CA HIS A 163 -4.64 -4.40 -8.10
C HIS A 163 -3.43 -5.14 -8.65
N ILE A 164 -3.26 -6.42 -8.32
CA ILE A 164 -2.11 -7.23 -8.74
C ILE A 164 -2.34 -7.77 -10.17
N ASN A 165 -3.39 -8.56 -10.39
CA ASN A 165 -3.55 -9.27 -11.66
C ASN A 165 -3.99 -8.36 -12.80
N ARG A 166 -4.72 -7.26 -12.50
CA ARG A 166 -5.17 -6.31 -13.52
C ARG A 166 -4.23 -5.11 -13.67
N ASP A 167 -3.95 -4.36 -12.59
CA ASP A 167 -3.26 -3.06 -12.72
C ASP A 167 -1.75 -3.22 -12.89
N PHE A 168 -1.12 -4.15 -12.15
CA PHE A 168 0.33 -4.24 -12.08
C PHE A 168 1.01 -4.64 -13.41
N PRO A 169 0.48 -5.52 -14.27
CA PRO A 169 1.08 -5.79 -15.58
C PRO A 169 1.22 -4.54 -16.44
N TYR A 170 0.18 -3.71 -16.51
CA TYR A 170 0.22 -2.45 -17.26
C TYR A 170 1.23 -1.47 -16.66
N LEU A 171 1.33 -1.45 -15.33
CA LEU A 171 2.31 -0.62 -14.63
C LEU A 171 3.73 -1.04 -15.00
N VAL A 172 4.09 -2.32 -14.85
CA VAL A 172 5.43 -2.85 -15.09
C VAL A 172 5.85 -2.57 -16.53
N GLU A 173 4.96 -2.82 -17.48
CA GLU A 173 5.20 -2.53 -18.90
C GLU A 173 5.38 -1.03 -19.17
N ALA A 174 4.54 -0.18 -18.56
CA ALA A 174 4.59 1.28 -18.77
C ALA A 174 5.83 1.94 -18.15
N LEU A 175 6.33 1.43 -17.04
CA LEU A 175 7.51 1.97 -16.37
C LEU A 175 8.83 1.45 -16.96
N GLY A 176 8.79 0.34 -17.70
CA GLY A 176 9.95 -0.32 -18.31
C GLY A 176 10.53 -1.42 -17.42
N MET A 177 10.75 -2.57 -18.05
CA MET A 177 11.15 -3.82 -17.42
C MET A 177 12.67 -3.97 -17.29
N PHE A 178 13.45 -3.13 -17.97
CA PHE A 178 14.90 -3.19 -18.01
C PHE A 178 15.53 -1.86 -17.60
N LYS A 179 16.68 -1.95 -16.97
CA LYS A 179 17.52 -0.83 -16.58
C LYS A 179 18.25 -0.25 -17.81
N PRO A 180 18.77 1.00 -17.73
CA PRO A 180 19.57 1.58 -18.81
C PRO A 180 20.83 0.78 -19.18
N ASP A 181 21.38 -0.01 -18.23
CA ASP A 181 22.51 -0.89 -18.45
C ASP A 181 22.14 -2.25 -19.10
N GLY A 182 20.85 -2.46 -19.41
CA GLY A 182 20.32 -3.71 -19.95
C GLY A 182 19.92 -4.76 -18.91
N GLY A 183 20.22 -4.55 -17.64
CA GLY A 183 19.82 -5.45 -16.56
C GLY A 183 18.30 -5.48 -16.36
N THR A 184 17.77 -6.64 -15.98
CA THR A 184 16.34 -6.79 -15.69
C THR A 184 15.96 -6.17 -14.34
N ARG A 185 14.77 -5.55 -14.26
CA ARG A 185 14.15 -5.09 -13.01
C ARG A 185 13.37 -6.18 -12.29
N LYS A 186 13.35 -7.40 -12.85
CA LYS A 186 12.68 -8.55 -12.21
C LYS A 186 13.25 -8.84 -10.83
N VAL A 187 14.55 -8.66 -10.63
CA VAL A 187 15.21 -8.84 -9.33
C VAL A 187 14.54 -8.01 -8.23
N ASP A 188 14.27 -6.73 -8.47
CA ASP A 188 13.58 -5.88 -7.48
C ASP A 188 12.09 -6.18 -7.38
N HIS A 189 11.46 -6.62 -8.47
CA HIS A 189 10.08 -7.12 -8.44
C HIS A 189 9.98 -8.35 -7.53
N ASP A 190 10.86 -9.33 -7.70
CA ASP A 190 10.86 -10.58 -6.92
C ASP A 190 11.21 -10.35 -5.46
N ARG A 191 12.16 -9.46 -5.14
CA ARG A 191 12.47 -9.04 -3.77
C ARG A 191 11.25 -8.51 -3.01
N GLY A 192 10.22 -8.03 -3.72
CA GLY A 192 8.94 -7.69 -3.12
C GLY A 192 8.30 -8.86 -2.37
N ASN A 193 8.48 -10.11 -2.82
CA ASN A 193 7.96 -11.30 -2.13
C ASN A 193 8.57 -11.44 -0.73
N LEU A 194 9.88 -11.18 -0.59
CA LEU A 194 10.60 -11.23 0.70
C LEU A 194 10.16 -10.13 1.67
N VAL A 195 9.53 -9.06 1.20
CA VAL A 195 8.94 -8.02 2.04
C VAL A 195 7.52 -8.38 2.45
N LEU A 196 6.77 -8.98 1.53
CA LEU A 196 5.36 -9.30 1.73
C LEU A 196 5.17 -10.52 2.65
N HIS A 197 6.03 -11.53 2.52
CA HIS A 197 5.92 -12.78 3.28
C HIS A 197 5.87 -12.53 4.81
N PRO A 198 6.86 -11.88 5.45
CA PRO A 198 6.81 -11.66 6.90
C PRO A 198 5.73 -10.64 7.34
N LEU A 199 5.15 -9.89 6.40
CA LEU A 199 4.10 -8.92 6.70
C LEU A 199 2.70 -9.56 6.72
N TYR A 200 2.55 -10.72 6.10
CA TYR A 200 1.27 -11.34 5.83
C TYR A 200 0.48 -11.61 7.12
N ASP A 201 1.08 -12.28 8.10
CA ASP A 201 0.43 -12.63 9.37
C ASP A 201 0.02 -11.39 10.18
N ASP A 202 0.88 -10.37 10.19
CA ASP A 202 0.58 -9.12 10.91
C ASP A 202 -0.62 -8.40 10.28
N VAL A 203 -0.74 -8.44 8.95
CA VAL A 203 -1.87 -7.86 8.21
C VAL A 203 -3.15 -8.64 8.48
N LEU A 204 -3.13 -9.97 8.38
CA LEU A 204 -4.32 -10.80 8.67
C LEU A 204 -4.79 -10.62 10.10
N ARG A 205 -3.87 -10.58 11.05
CA ARG A 205 -4.17 -10.32 12.47
C ARG A 205 -4.81 -8.94 12.66
N GLU A 206 -4.30 -7.89 12.01
CA GLU A 206 -4.90 -6.55 12.06
C GLU A 206 -6.30 -6.53 11.46
N LEU A 207 -6.52 -7.22 10.33
CA LEU A 207 -7.84 -7.33 9.70
C LEU A 207 -8.83 -8.11 10.55
N SER A 208 -8.39 -9.24 11.11
CA SER A 208 -9.18 -10.05 12.03
C SER A 208 -9.69 -9.22 13.22
N GLN A 209 -8.81 -8.44 13.84
CA GLN A 209 -9.17 -7.60 14.97
C GLN A 209 -10.10 -6.44 14.60
N ARG A 210 -9.93 -5.83 13.42
CA ARG A 210 -10.64 -4.62 13.02
C ARG A 210 -11.97 -4.86 12.34
N PHE A 211 -12.04 -5.88 11.49
CA PHE A 211 -13.13 -5.99 10.53
C PHE A 211 -13.86 -7.32 10.57
N ASP A 212 -13.16 -8.43 10.83
CA ASP A 212 -13.75 -9.75 10.69
C ASP A 212 -12.93 -10.80 11.43
N SER A 213 -13.38 -11.22 12.60
CA SER A 213 -12.69 -12.21 13.43
C SER A 213 -12.56 -13.57 12.75
N SER A 214 -13.38 -13.88 11.74
CA SER A 214 -13.27 -15.13 10.99
C SER A 214 -11.97 -15.24 10.18
N ILE A 215 -11.28 -14.13 9.92
CA ILE A 215 -10.01 -14.12 9.17
C ILE A 215 -8.92 -14.91 9.91
N SER A 216 -8.89 -14.89 11.24
CA SER A 216 -7.88 -15.64 12.04
C SER A 216 -8.07 -17.15 12.03
N ASN A 217 -9.25 -17.63 11.59
CA ASN A 217 -9.61 -19.03 11.57
C ASN A 217 -9.99 -19.46 10.13
N TYR A 218 -9.43 -18.77 9.14
CA TYR A 218 -9.85 -18.92 7.77
C TYR A 218 -9.18 -20.12 7.12
N ASP A 219 -9.73 -21.29 7.38
CA ASP A 219 -9.55 -22.47 6.53
C ASP A 219 -10.50 -22.36 5.35
N VAL A 220 -9.99 -22.16 4.14
CA VAL A 220 -10.81 -22.25 2.92
C VAL A 220 -11.04 -23.71 2.61
N PRO A 221 -12.26 -24.26 2.77
CA PRO A 221 -12.53 -25.63 2.35
C PRO A 221 -12.19 -25.81 0.87
N GLY A 222 -11.24 -26.72 0.57
CA GLY A 222 -10.84 -27.02 -0.81
C GLY A 222 -9.72 -26.17 -1.40
N LEU A 223 -9.28 -25.08 -0.73
CA LEU A 223 -7.97 -24.48 -0.93
C LEU A 223 -7.15 -24.89 0.29
N PHE A 224 -6.03 -25.55 0.11
CA PHE A 224 -5.11 -25.96 1.17
C PHE A 224 -4.62 -24.72 1.91
N ALA A 225 -5.35 -24.35 2.95
CA ALA A 225 -5.26 -23.04 3.55
C ALA A 225 -4.54 -23.09 4.90
N ASP A 226 -3.28 -23.34 4.81
CA ASP A 226 -2.37 -22.72 5.73
C ASP A 226 -1.94 -21.36 5.16
N ASP A 227 -1.44 -20.46 5.98
CA ASP A 227 -1.01 -19.11 5.61
C ASP A 227 0.04 -19.13 4.49
N VAL A 228 0.81 -20.21 4.39
CA VAL A 228 1.82 -20.47 3.37
C VAL A 228 1.19 -20.67 1.99
N ALA A 229 0.09 -21.42 1.88
CA ALA A 229 -0.57 -21.65 0.60
C ALA A 229 -1.14 -20.35 0.00
N LEU A 230 -1.76 -19.49 0.79
CA LEU A 230 -2.25 -18.19 0.34
C LEU A 230 -1.10 -17.29 -0.12
N PHE A 231 0.03 -17.33 0.55
CA PHE A 231 1.19 -16.56 0.13
C PHE A 231 1.82 -17.12 -1.14
N GLN A 232 1.82 -18.44 -1.35
CA GLN A 232 2.25 -19.06 -2.62
C GLN A 232 1.36 -18.62 -3.79
N ILE A 233 0.04 -18.51 -3.58
CA ILE A 233 -0.89 -17.95 -4.59
C ILE A 233 -0.50 -16.51 -4.92
N LEU A 234 -0.22 -15.68 -3.91
CA LEU A 234 0.23 -14.30 -4.11
C LEU A 234 1.54 -14.23 -4.91
N GLN A 235 2.50 -15.09 -4.61
CA GLN A 235 3.75 -15.20 -5.37
C GLN A 235 3.47 -15.59 -6.83
N GLY A 236 2.58 -16.57 -7.06
CA GLY A 236 2.14 -16.97 -8.40
C GLY A 236 1.47 -15.81 -9.16
N TRP A 237 0.62 -15.02 -8.52
CA TRP A 237 0.04 -13.81 -9.12
C TRP A 237 1.12 -12.81 -9.51
N ARG A 238 2.13 -12.58 -8.66
CA ARG A 238 3.21 -11.64 -8.93
C ARG A 238 4.11 -12.11 -10.07
N GLU A 239 4.36 -13.41 -10.19
CA GLU A 239 5.03 -13.97 -11.37
C GLU A 239 4.16 -13.76 -12.64
N GLY A 240 2.87 -14.03 -12.55
CA GLY A 240 1.90 -13.76 -13.63
C GLY A 240 1.89 -12.28 -14.06
N VAL A 241 2.07 -11.34 -13.14
CA VAL A 241 2.24 -9.91 -13.44
C VAL A 241 3.42 -9.68 -14.37
N TRP A 242 4.57 -10.28 -14.07
CA TRP A 242 5.77 -10.14 -14.90
C TRP A 242 5.55 -10.72 -16.30
N ARG A 243 4.97 -11.93 -16.41
CA ARG A 243 4.67 -12.58 -17.70
C ARG A 243 3.68 -11.78 -18.54
N ASN A 244 2.63 -11.25 -17.91
CA ASN A 244 1.66 -10.40 -18.58
C ASN A 244 2.27 -9.05 -19.04
N ALA A 245 3.22 -8.50 -18.31
CA ALA A 245 3.98 -7.33 -18.75
C ALA A 245 4.89 -7.65 -19.95
N GLU A 246 5.51 -8.84 -19.98
CA GLU A 246 6.24 -9.34 -21.15
C GLU A 246 5.32 -9.50 -22.37
N LEU A 247 4.12 -10.05 -22.17
CA LEU A 247 3.10 -10.19 -23.22
C LEU A 247 2.71 -8.82 -23.80
N LEU A 248 2.42 -7.83 -22.95
CA LEU A 248 2.10 -6.46 -23.38
C LEU A 248 3.27 -5.80 -24.12
N ARG A 249 4.50 -5.95 -23.64
CA ARG A 249 5.71 -5.40 -24.26
C ARG A 249 5.96 -6.00 -25.66
N ASN A 250 5.69 -7.30 -25.81
CA ASN A 250 5.89 -8.04 -27.04
C ASN A 250 4.77 -7.85 -28.07
N SER A 251 3.66 -7.24 -27.67
CA SER A 251 2.55 -6.88 -28.57
C SER A 251 2.94 -5.71 -29.45
N LYS A 252 3.31 -5.99 -30.73
CA LYS A 252 3.82 -5.01 -31.67
C LYS A 252 2.73 -4.28 -32.47
N THR A 253 1.54 -4.87 -32.56
CA THR A 253 0.40 -4.28 -33.27
C THR A 253 -0.72 -3.94 -32.30
N PRO A 254 -1.61 -2.99 -32.67
CA PRO A 254 -2.82 -2.69 -31.88
C PRO A 254 -3.70 -3.92 -31.66
N ALA A 255 -3.81 -4.82 -32.63
CA ALA A 255 -4.57 -6.07 -32.51
C ALA A 255 -3.98 -7.01 -31.46
N GLN A 256 -2.66 -7.24 -31.51
CA GLN A 256 -1.97 -8.07 -30.51
C GLN A 256 -2.12 -7.45 -29.11
N ARG A 257 -1.98 -6.13 -28.97
CA ARG A 257 -2.15 -5.45 -27.69
C ARG A 257 -3.58 -5.54 -27.17
N LYS A 258 -4.58 -5.51 -28.04
CA LYS A 258 -5.98 -5.73 -27.67
C LYS A 258 -6.16 -7.13 -27.07
N VAL A 259 -5.69 -8.17 -27.75
CA VAL A 259 -5.77 -9.56 -27.27
C VAL A 259 -5.07 -9.71 -25.92
N ALA A 260 -3.86 -9.18 -25.74
CA ALA A 260 -3.13 -9.21 -24.47
C ALA A 260 -3.91 -8.50 -23.36
N SER A 261 -4.51 -7.35 -23.67
CA SER A 261 -5.30 -6.59 -22.70
C SER A 261 -6.59 -7.34 -22.33
N GLU A 262 -7.30 -7.90 -23.29
CA GLU A 262 -8.51 -8.71 -23.05
C GLU A 262 -8.20 -9.94 -22.18
N TYR A 263 -7.07 -10.59 -22.41
CA TYR A 263 -6.62 -11.69 -21.56
C TYR A 263 -6.45 -11.25 -20.10
N ILE A 264 -5.73 -10.15 -19.86
CA ILE A 264 -5.49 -9.62 -18.51
C ILE A 264 -6.80 -9.23 -17.82
N GLU A 265 -7.68 -8.50 -18.51
CA GLU A 265 -8.96 -8.05 -17.96
C GLU A 265 -9.87 -9.25 -17.63
N ASN A 266 -9.97 -10.23 -18.54
CA ASN A 266 -10.79 -11.42 -18.35
C ASN A 266 -10.25 -12.33 -17.25
N TYR A 267 -8.94 -12.51 -17.16
CA TYR A 267 -8.31 -13.24 -16.07
C TYR A 267 -8.65 -12.61 -14.70
N ALA A 268 -8.39 -11.32 -14.55
CA ALA A 268 -8.68 -10.63 -13.31
C ALA A 268 -10.17 -10.64 -12.93
N LEU A 269 -11.07 -10.52 -13.91
CA LEU A 269 -12.51 -10.61 -13.69
C LEU A 269 -12.93 -12.03 -13.27
N SER A 270 -12.39 -13.06 -13.90
CA SER A 270 -12.68 -14.46 -13.57
C SER A 270 -12.22 -14.80 -12.16
N GLN A 271 -11.02 -14.36 -11.77
CA GLN A 271 -10.53 -14.51 -10.40
C GLN A 271 -11.42 -13.76 -9.38
N ALA A 272 -11.88 -12.54 -9.69
CA ALA A 272 -12.79 -11.81 -8.82
C ALA A 272 -14.10 -12.56 -8.58
N ARG A 273 -14.67 -13.15 -9.64
CA ARG A 273 -15.91 -13.96 -9.56
C ARG A 273 -15.70 -15.25 -8.76
N LEU A 274 -14.58 -15.92 -8.96
CA LEU A 274 -14.23 -17.13 -8.20
C LEU A 274 -14.07 -16.81 -6.70
N ILE A 275 -13.35 -15.77 -6.36
CA ILE A 275 -13.19 -15.32 -4.97
C ILE A 275 -14.56 -14.97 -4.38
N ARG A 276 -15.38 -14.20 -5.09
CA ARG A 276 -16.75 -13.87 -4.65
C ARG A 276 -17.56 -15.11 -4.36
N ALA A 277 -17.59 -16.09 -5.28
CA ALA A 277 -18.36 -17.32 -5.11
C ALA A 277 -17.97 -18.10 -3.84
N ASN A 278 -16.67 -18.10 -3.47
CA ASN A 278 -16.16 -18.83 -2.32
C ASN A 278 -16.18 -18.03 -1.01
N THR A 279 -16.47 -16.73 -1.06
CA THR A 279 -16.41 -15.86 0.13
C THR A 279 -17.72 -15.11 0.40
N THR A 280 -18.78 -15.42 -0.34
CA THR A 280 -20.13 -14.85 -0.12
C THR A 280 -20.64 -15.21 1.27
N ILE A 281 -21.21 -14.22 1.96
CA ILE A 281 -21.81 -14.37 3.29
C ILE A 281 -23.29 -13.99 3.23
N LYS A 282 -24.07 -14.59 4.13
CA LYS A 282 -25.52 -14.31 4.25
C LYS A 282 -25.80 -13.02 4.99
N ASP A 283 -24.95 -12.67 5.97
CA ASP A 283 -25.13 -11.53 6.85
C ASP A 283 -23.79 -10.93 7.28
N SER A 284 -23.71 -9.61 7.36
CA SER A 284 -22.54 -8.84 7.77
C SER A 284 -22.66 -8.21 9.17
N ALA A 285 -23.78 -8.39 9.86
CA ALA A 285 -24.07 -7.67 11.10
C ALA A 285 -23.00 -7.88 12.19
N ALA A 286 -22.47 -9.10 12.32
CA ALA A 286 -21.39 -9.41 13.26
C ALA A 286 -20.10 -8.65 12.93
N ARG A 287 -19.72 -8.55 11.65
CA ARG A 287 -18.57 -7.78 11.18
C ARG A 287 -18.75 -6.29 11.43
N ASP A 288 -19.93 -5.75 11.14
CA ASP A 288 -20.24 -4.35 11.35
C ASP A 288 -20.20 -3.97 12.84
N ALA A 289 -20.77 -4.83 13.69
CA ALA A 289 -20.72 -4.69 15.14
C ALA A 289 -19.28 -4.74 15.67
N GLN A 290 -18.45 -5.66 15.16
CA GLN A 290 -17.04 -5.77 15.51
C GLN A 290 -16.27 -4.51 15.12
N CYS A 291 -16.41 -4.01 13.88
CA CYS A 291 -15.77 -2.78 13.43
C CYS A 291 -16.16 -1.60 14.32
N ALA A 292 -17.45 -1.44 14.63
CA ALA A 292 -17.93 -0.37 15.50
C ALA A 292 -17.39 -0.49 16.94
N ALA A 293 -17.31 -1.71 17.48
CA ALA A 293 -16.74 -1.98 18.82
C ALA A 293 -15.26 -1.65 18.85
N TYR A 294 -14.50 -2.10 17.85
CA TYR A 294 -13.09 -1.81 17.73
C TYR A 294 -12.79 -0.32 17.65
N GLN A 295 -13.59 0.42 16.88
CA GLN A 295 -13.46 1.89 16.80
C GLN A 295 -13.70 2.57 18.14
N ARG A 296 -14.70 2.16 18.90
CA ARG A 296 -14.98 2.72 20.23
C ARG A 296 -13.82 2.55 21.20
N THR A 297 -13.19 1.35 21.21
CA THR A 297 -12.12 1.02 22.16
C THR A 297 -10.75 1.57 21.77
N HIS A 298 -10.54 1.86 20.47
CA HIS A 298 -9.22 2.27 19.95
C HIS A 298 -9.17 3.72 19.46
N ARG A 299 -10.29 4.46 19.53
CA ARG A 299 -10.47 5.79 18.92
C ARG A 299 -9.46 6.86 19.33
N GLU A 300 -8.84 6.74 20.49
CA GLU A 300 -8.07 7.84 21.07
C GLU A 300 -6.58 7.54 21.37
N ARG A 301 -6.05 6.39 21.02
CA ARG A 301 -4.74 5.93 21.49
C ARG A 301 -3.54 6.33 20.61
N GLY A 302 -3.68 7.29 19.71
CA GLY A 302 -2.57 7.80 18.90
C GLY A 302 -1.71 8.82 19.63
N GLY A 303 -0.42 8.88 19.29
CA GLY A 303 0.50 9.90 19.82
C GLY A 303 0.09 11.31 19.41
N ARG A 304 0.25 12.27 20.30
CA ARG A 304 -0.03 13.69 20.06
C ARG A 304 1.26 14.43 19.72
N ALA A 305 1.47 14.77 18.44
CA ALA A 305 2.56 15.67 18.08
C ALA A 305 2.05 17.07 17.81
N ALA A 306 2.82 18.05 18.25
CA ALA A 306 2.52 19.45 18.01
C ALA A 306 3.77 20.20 17.52
N PRO A 307 3.61 21.20 16.63
CA PRO A 307 4.71 22.05 16.23
C PRO A 307 5.06 22.98 17.39
N VAL A 308 6.33 22.97 17.79
CA VAL A 308 6.92 23.95 18.70
C VAL A 308 7.52 25.06 17.84
N ALA A 309 6.67 25.93 17.31
CA ALA A 309 7.11 27.07 16.53
C ALA A 309 7.16 28.30 17.44
N GLY A 310 8.33 28.95 17.51
CA GLY A 310 8.45 30.28 18.10
C GLY A 310 7.60 31.31 17.33
N ARG A 311 7.40 32.50 17.91
CA ARG A 311 6.64 33.60 17.28
C ARG A 311 7.22 34.06 15.92
N GLY A 312 8.46 33.68 15.61
CA GLY A 312 9.14 33.99 14.35
C GLY A 312 10.15 32.94 13.95
N LEU A 313 10.06 32.48 12.71
CA LEU A 313 11.00 31.55 12.11
C LEU A 313 11.93 32.31 11.14
N LYS A 314 13.23 32.07 11.24
CA LYS A 314 14.24 32.68 10.33
C LYS A 314 14.47 31.76 9.13
N VAL A 315 14.57 32.33 7.92
CA VAL A 315 14.95 31.60 6.70
C VAL A 315 16.46 31.55 6.57
N SER A 316 17.02 30.37 6.28
CA SER A 316 18.46 30.26 5.96
C SER A 316 18.79 30.84 4.58
N ARG A 317 20.08 31.09 4.26
CA ARG A 317 20.55 31.53 2.93
C ARG A 317 20.08 30.59 1.81
N ARG A 318 20.01 29.29 2.09
CA ARG A 318 19.56 28.25 1.16
C ARG A 318 18.03 28.14 1.05
N GLY A 319 17.25 29.00 1.75
CA GLY A 319 15.79 29.03 1.68
C GLY A 319 15.10 27.98 2.54
N PHE A 320 15.74 27.49 3.60
CA PHE A 320 15.15 26.53 4.54
C PHE A 320 14.65 27.26 5.79
N VAL A 321 13.55 26.73 6.33
CA VAL A 321 12.99 27.10 7.63
C VAL A 321 13.07 25.89 8.55
N ARG A 322 13.54 26.08 9.77
CA ARG A 322 13.63 25.01 10.77
C ARG A 322 12.50 25.14 11.78
N VAL A 323 11.72 24.08 11.95
CA VAL A 323 10.61 23.99 12.92
C VAL A 323 10.81 22.75 13.77
N ARG A 324 10.71 22.90 15.08
CA ARG A 324 10.72 21.76 16.01
C ARG A 324 9.31 21.21 16.15
N VAL A 325 9.19 19.89 16.08
CA VAL A 325 7.98 19.14 16.39
C VAL A 325 8.25 18.31 17.62
N ARG A 326 7.33 18.34 18.59
CA ARG A 326 7.41 17.54 19.82
C ARG A 326 6.29 16.52 19.81
N CYS A 327 6.60 15.27 20.12
CA CYS A 327 5.65 14.24 20.48
C CYS A 327 5.41 14.33 21.99
N ALA A 328 4.15 14.39 22.42
CA ALA A 328 3.81 14.45 23.83
C ALA A 328 4.27 13.16 24.54
N SER A 329 4.60 13.27 25.81
CA SER A 329 4.75 12.11 26.69
C SER A 329 3.38 11.43 26.78
N GLY A 330 3.27 10.21 26.31
CA GLY A 330 2.01 9.46 26.23
C GLY A 330 2.32 7.99 25.98
N ILE A 331 1.27 7.25 25.68
CA ILE A 331 1.37 5.79 25.55
C ILE A 331 2.07 5.38 24.24
N ARG A 332 2.08 6.24 23.20
CA ARG A 332 2.53 5.87 21.85
C ARG A 332 3.39 6.93 21.18
N ASP A 333 4.21 6.44 20.24
CA ASP A 333 5.00 7.24 19.32
C ASP A 333 4.12 8.06 18.36
N CYS A 334 4.68 9.14 17.82
CA CYS A 334 3.99 10.00 16.89
C CYS A 334 4.46 9.73 15.45
N HIS A 335 3.56 9.22 14.63
CA HIS A 335 3.77 9.04 13.20
C HIS A 335 2.83 9.95 12.41
N GLY A 336 3.29 10.51 11.31
CA GLY A 336 2.46 11.36 10.48
C GLY A 336 3.24 12.34 9.62
N SER A 337 2.63 13.46 9.25
CA SER A 337 3.23 14.46 8.37
C SER A 337 3.29 15.85 9.01
N PHE A 338 4.27 16.64 8.58
CA PHE A 338 4.46 18.01 8.97
C PHE A 338 4.59 18.89 7.72
N ARG A 339 3.84 19.99 7.68
CA ARG A 339 3.88 20.96 6.58
C ARG A 339 3.74 22.40 7.08
N LEU A 340 4.18 23.34 6.25
CA LEU A 340 3.89 24.76 6.41
C LEU A 340 2.89 25.19 5.34
N THR A 341 1.82 25.86 5.76
CA THR A 341 0.78 26.39 4.86
C THR A 341 0.66 27.90 5.03
N ASP A 342 0.02 28.57 4.06
CA ASP A 342 -0.53 29.90 4.27
C ASP A 342 -1.83 29.84 5.10
N ARG A 343 -2.46 30.98 5.35
CA ARG A 343 -3.73 31.04 6.10
C ARG A 343 -4.88 30.33 5.40
N ARG A 344 -4.81 30.20 4.07
CA ARG A 344 -5.82 29.50 3.25
C ARG A 344 -5.52 28.00 3.12
N GLY A 345 -4.54 27.46 3.85
CA GLY A 345 -4.19 26.05 3.84
C GLY A 345 -3.30 25.61 2.65
N ARG A 346 -2.90 26.53 1.76
CA ARG A 346 -2.05 26.19 0.61
C ARG A 346 -0.59 26.00 1.09
N ALA A 347 0.04 24.93 0.60
CA ALA A 347 1.42 24.60 0.98
C ALA A 347 2.41 25.69 0.56
N ILE A 348 3.22 26.16 1.51
CA ILE A 348 4.31 27.12 1.26
C ILE A 348 5.69 26.47 1.32
N ALA A 349 5.76 25.23 1.80
CA ALA A 349 6.93 24.36 1.79
C ALA A 349 6.50 22.91 1.54
N ARG A 350 7.42 22.07 1.03
CA ARG A 350 7.19 20.63 0.94
C ARG A 350 6.95 20.05 2.33
N PHE A 351 6.08 19.07 2.45
CA PHE A 351 5.84 18.39 3.72
C PHE A 351 7.05 17.53 4.13
N ARG A 352 7.07 17.14 5.40
CA ARG A 352 8.04 16.20 5.97
C ARG A 352 7.31 15.16 6.80
N GLN A 353 7.76 13.93 6.75
CA GLN A 353 7.27 12.93 7.65
C GLN A 353 7.72 13.16 9.08
N VAL A 354 6.83 12.86 10.02
CA VAL A 354 7.08 12.86 11.45
C VAL A 354 7.10 11.42 11.93
N ALA A 355 8.25 10.99 12.44
CA ALA A 355 8.40 9.77 13.19
C ALA A 355 9.19 10.14 14.45
N LEU A 356 8.51 10.19 15.58
CA LEU A 356 9.07 10.60 16.86
C LEU A 356 8.65 9.63 17.95
N ALA A 357 9.62 9.17 18.74
CA ALA A 357 9.33 8.47 19.97
C ALA A 357 8.55 9.37 20.96
N LYS A 358 7.69 8.77 21.77
CA LYS A 358 6.95 9.46 22.82
C LYS A 358 7.89 10.29 23.70
N GLY A 359 7.46 11.48 24.08
CA GLY A 359 8.24 12.42 24.90
C GLY A 359 9.36 13.14 24.18
N THR A 360 9.71 12.77 22.94
CA THR A 360 10.84 13.36 22.21
C THR A 360 10.46 14.54 21.31
N SER A 361 11.47 15.27 20.86
CA SER A 361 11.28 16.34 19.89
C SER A 361 12.39 16.34 18.83
N ARG A 362 12.06 16.73 17.60
CA ARG A 362 13.00 16.83 16.48
C ARG A 362 12.79 18.12 15.70
N ALA A 363 13.89 18.72 15.23
CA ALA A 363 13.82 19.85 14.33
C ALA A 363 13.79 19.39 12.87
N TYR A 364 12.78 19.85 12.13
CA TYR A 364 12.59 19.58 10.72
C TYR A 364 12.94 20.80 9.88
N SER A 365 13.76 20.60 8.85
CA SER A 365 14.11 21.65 7.90
C SER A 365 13.23 21.53 6.66
N LEU A 366 12.46 22.59 6.35
CA LEU A 366 11.58 22.64 5.20
C LEU A 366 12.07 23.68 4.19
N ARG A 367 12.20 23.29 2.94
CA ARG A 367 12.56 24.20 1.85
C ARG A 367 11.33 24.96 1.38
N LEU A 368 11.37 26.27 1.41
CA LEU A 368 10.29 27.12 0.91
C LEU A 368 10.22 27.06 -0.62
N GLY A 369 9.01 27.08 -1.18
CA GLY A 369 8.77 27.17 -2.62
C GLY A 369 9.40 28.45 -3.22
N ARG A 370 9.73 28.42 -4.51
CA ARG A 370 10.41 29.55 -5.22
C ARG A 370 9.67 30.89 -5.05
N LYS A 371 8.33 30.90 -5.17
CA LYS A 371 7.47 32.07 -5.00
C LYS A 371 7.65 32.70 -3.61
N ASN A 372 7.60 31.89 -2.57
CA ASN A 372 7.71 32.36 -1.18
C ASN A 372 9.12 32.87 -0.85
N ARG A 373 10.16 32.25 -1.43
CA ARG A 373 11.55 32.74 -1.30
C ARG A 373 11.74 34.10 -1.97
N ARG A 374 11.12 34.37 -3.12
CA ARG A 374 11.15 35.69 -3.78
C ARG A 374 10.51 36.76 -2.91
N VAL A 375 9.35 36.50 -2.31
CA VAL A 375 8.66 37.44 -1.41
C VAL A 375 9.53 37.79 -0.21
N LEU A 376 10.23 36.84 0.39
CA LEU A 376 11.09 37.05 1.54
C LEU A 376 12.40 37.79 1.21
N ARG A 377 12.88 37.71 -0.06
CA ARG A 377 14.06 38.43 -0.53
C ARG A 377 13.78 39.91 -0.86
N ARG A 378 12.59 40.22 -1.42
CA ARG A 378 12.22 41.57 -1.89
C ARG A 378 11.83 42.54 -0.78
N ARG A 379 11.54 42.06 0.41
CA ARG A 379 11.19 42.85 1.56
C ARG A 379 11.91 42.21 2.75
N ARG A 380 12.40 42.99 3.69
CA ARG A 380 12.59 42.52 5.08
C ARG A 380 11.25 41.90 5.57
N GLY A 381 10.65 41.09 4.71
CA GLY A 381 9.27 40.72 4.63
C GLY A 381 8.98 39.58 5.57
N ARG A 382 7.80 39.67 6.13
CA ARG A 382 7.24 38.63 7.01
C ARG A 382 6.18 37.87 6.25
N VAL A 383 6.33 36.57 6.08
CA VAL A 383 5.27 35.70 5.55
C VAL A 383 4.54 35.06 6.73
N ARG A 384 3.23 35.27 6.79
CA ARG A 384 2.38 34.58 7.77
C ARG A 384 2.23 33.13 7.34
N ALA A 385 2.50 32.19 8.24
CA ALA A 385 2.46 30.76 8.00
C ALA A 385 1.71 30.05 9.14
N VAL A 386 1.21 28.87 8.83
CA VAL A 386 0.67 27.94 9.82
C VAL A 386 1.50 26.66 9.73
N ALA A 387 2.11 26.31 10.84
CA ALA A 387 2.75 25.00 10.99
C ALA A 387 1.67 23.97 11.33
N VAL A 388 1.53 22.96 10.49
CA VAL A 388 0.50 21.92 10.60
C VAL A 388 1.18 20.58 10.77
N VAL A 389 0.97 19.93 11.91
CA VAL A 389 1.35 18.55 12.15
C VAL A 389 0.08 17.70 12.10
N ARG A 390 0.08 16.67 11.26
CA ARG A 390 -0.94 15.61 11.26
C ARG A 390 -0.27 14.36 11.84
N THR A 391 -0.76 13.87 12.95
CA THR A 391 -0.37 12.56 13.48
C THR A 391 -1.49 11.57 13.30
N ARG A 392 -1.11 10.33 13.01
CA ARG A 392 -2.03 9.23 12.83
C ARG A 392 -1.83 8.23 13.94
N SER A 393 -2.93 7.68 14.43
CA SER A 393 -2.85 6.49 15.24
C SER A 393 -2.59 5.28 14.34
N PRO A 394 -2.06 4.18 14.89
CA PRO A 394 -2.03 2.89 14.17
C PRO A 394 -3.42 2.46 13.67
N TRP A 395 -4.45 3.09 14.17
CA TRP A 395 -5.86 2.82 13.97
C TRP A 395 -6.55 3.78 12.99
N GLY A 396 -5.79 4.58 12.24
CA GLY A 396 -6.31 5.51 11.24
C GLY A 396 -6.78 6.86 11.78
N THR A 397 -6.98 7.04 13.09
CA THR A 397 -7.42 8.34 13.64
C THR A 397 -6.40 9.43 13.39
N VAL A 398 -6.81 10.50 12.71
CA VAL A 398 -5.95 11.65 12.43
C VAL A 398 -6.15 12.74 13.46
N ARG A 399 -5.05 13.20 14.07
CA ARG A 399 -5.02 14.39 14.91
C ARG A 399 -4.27 15.50 14.20
N VAL A 400 -4.83 16.68 14.18
CA VAL A 400 -4.25 17.85 13.53
C VAL A 400 -3.91 18.90 14.57
N ALA A 401 -2.62 19.18 14.75
CA ALA A 401 -2.14 20.29 15.55
C ALA A 401 -1.69 21.43 14.63
N LYS A 402 -2.21 22.63 14.86
CA LYS A 402 -1.90 23.84 14.08
C LYS A 402 -1.29 24.89 14.99
N ARG A 403 -0.24 25.56 14.50
CA ARG A 403 0.35 26.72 15.17
C ARG A 403 0.65 27.83 14.18
N ALA A 404 0.04 28.98 14.39
CA ALA A 404 0.36 30.17 13.62
C ALA A 404 1.80 30.64 13.91
N THR A 405 2.51 31.02 12.87
CA THR A 405 3.87 31.53 12.97
C THR A 405 4.15 32.57 11.89
N ARG A 406 5.25 33.31 12.04
CA ARG A 406 5.73 34.26 11.03
C ARG A 406 7.09 33.82 10.55
N ILE A 407 7.28 33.81 9.25
CA ILE A 407 8.58 33.56 8.63
C ILE A 407 9.17 34.92 8.30
N ARG A 408 10.38 35.17 8.79
CA ARG A 408 11.11 36.42 8.53
C ARG A 408 12.22 36.13 7.54
N GLY A 409 12.37 37.03 6.54
CA GLY A 409 13.57 37.14 5.75
C GLY A 409 14.78 37.53 6.65
N ARG A 410 15.95 37.49 6.10
CA ARG A 410 17.16 38.04 6.75
C ARG A 410 17.16 39.54 6.73
#